data_ced8bc4f71be5330386c4c7d4c0f1862
#
_entry.id   ced8bc4f71be5330386c4c7d4c0f1862
#
_cell.length_a   1.000
_cell.length_b   1.000
_cell.length_c   1.000
_cell.angle_alpha   90.00
_cell.angle_beta   90.00
_cell.angle_gamma   90.00
#
_symmetry.space_group_name_H-M   'P 1'
#
loop_
_entity.id
_entity.type
_entity.pdbx_description
1 polymer ?
#
loop_
_entity_poly.entity_id
_entity_poly.type
_entity_poly.pdbx_seq_one_letter_code
_entity_poly.pdbx_strand_id
1 'polypeptide(L)'
;CKPALEYNPEEMAFYYFLGLAYFQKGDENLTLQTIQKGVLQVSDKSNKGMVSELYAIMGDILQKKGKMQQAFAAYDSCLQWKDDNIGCLNNYAYYLSEDGHNLQKAEQMSYKTIKAEPKNSTFLDTYAWILFMQDRFAEAKIYADQAVTNDTDSVQSAVILEHTGDIYACLGKVNDAVNFWKKAVKSGGDSALLKRKIELKKYIKK
;
A
#
# COMPACT_ATOMS: atom_id res chain seq x y z
N CYS A 1 -24.51 14.11 -4.49
CA CYS A 1 -24.80 12.72 -4.07
C CYS A 1 -25.83 12.62 -2.93
N LYS A 2 -25.74 13.44 -1.83
CA LYS A 2 -26.71 13.33 -0.72
C LYS A 2 -28.17 13.46 -1.15
N PRO A 3 -28.60 14.50 -1.90
CA PRO A 3 -30.00 14.57 -2.39
C PRO A 3 -30.38 13.40 -3.31
N ALA A 4 -29.44 12.90 -4.12
CA ALA A 4 -29.70 11.75 -4.98
C ALA A 4 -29.98 10.46 -4.20
N LEU A 5 -29.34 10.26 -3.05
CA LEU A 5 -29.60 9.12 -2.16
C LEU A 5 -30.97 9.18 -1.47
N GLU A 6 -31.57 10.37 -1.33
CA GLU A 6 -32.93 10.51 -0.79
C GLU A 6 -33.97 9.99 -1.79
N TYR A 7 -33.69 10.14 -3.11
CA TYR A 7 -34.60 9.66 -4.17
C TYR A 7 -34.34 8.18 -4.56
N ASN A 8 -33.07 7.74 -4.48
CA ASN A 8 -32.71 6.36 -4.86
C ASN A 8 -31.62 5.82 -3.90
N PRO A 9 -32.04 5.38 -2.69
CA PRO A 9 -31.13 4.89 -1.68
C PRO A 9 -30.49 3.53 -2.02
N GLU A 10 -30.99 2.84 -3.05
CA GLU A 10 -30.48 1.52 -3.48
C GLU A 10 -29.43 1.63 -4.59
N GLU A 11 -29.15 2.85 -5.10
CA GLU A 11 -28.17 3.05 -6.16
C GLU A 11 -26.75 3.10 -5.60
N MET A 12 -26.02 2.00 -5.75
CA MET A 12 -24.64 1.82 -5.27
C MET A 12 -23.69 2.93 -5.75
N ALA A 13 -23.85 3.39 -7.00
CA ALA A 13 -22.97 4.40 -7.57
C ALA A 13 -23.00 5.73 -6.79
N PHE A 14 -24.11 6.09 -6.17
CA PHE A 14 -24.19 7.31 -5.35
C PHE A 14 -23.36 7.17 -4.07
N TYR A 15 -23.32 6.00 -3.46
CA TYR A 15 -22.43 5.73 -2.31
C TYR A 15 -20.96 5.73 -2.73
N TYR A 16 -20.65 5.20 -3.92
CA TYR A 16 -19.30 5.26 -4.48
C TYR A 16 -18.81 6.70 -4.61
N PHE A 17 -19.55 7.56 -5.31
CA PHE A 17 -19.13 8.96 -5.47
C PHE A 17 -19.11 9.74 -4.16
N LEU A 18 -20.05 9.48 -3.25
CA LEU A 18 -20.07 10.13 -1.95
C LEU A 18 -18.90 9.65 -1.07
N GLY A 19 -18.61 8.36 -1.10
CA GLY A 19 -17.46 7.76 -0.41
C GLY A 19 -16.15 8.35 -0.89
N LEU A 20 -15.95 8.44 -2.21
CA LEU A 20 -14.77 9.11 -2.79
C LEU A 20 -14.64 10.57 -2.36
N ALA A 21 -15.75 11.32 -2.32
CA ALA A 21 -15.73 12.72 -1.88
C ALA A 21 -15.30 12.86 -0.42
N TYR A 22 -15.72 11.97 0.46
CA TYR A 22 -15.27 11.95 1.86
C TYR A 22 -13.81 11.50 1.98
N PHE A 23 -13.41 10.51 1.19
CA PHE A 23 -12.02 10.03 1.13
C PHE A 23 -11.06 11.15 0.74
N GLN A 24 -11.39 11.90 -0.34
CA GLN A 24 -10.60 13.05 -0.78
C GLN A 24 -10.53 14.18 0.27
N LYS A 25 -11.57 14.32 1.11
CA LYS A 25 -11.57 15.25 2.25
C LYS A 25 -10.80 14.74 3.47
N GLY A 26 -10.31 13.53 3.46
CA GLY A 26 -9.62 12.90 4.58
C GLY A 26 -10.56 12.46 5.72
N ASP A 27 -11.89 12.46 5.51
CA ASP A 27 -12.84 12.00 6.53
C ASP A 27 -13.01 10.47 6.46
N GLU A 28 -12.07 9.76 7.06
CA GLU A 28 -12.06 8.29 7.06
C GLU A 28 -13.31 7.67 7.69
N ASN A 29 -13.91 8.31 8.69
CA ASN A 29 -15.10 7.76 9.36
C ASN A 29 -16.34 7.84 8.46
N LEU A 30 -16.60 9.01 7.87
CA LEU A 30 -17.70 9.18 6.92
C LEU A 30 -17.46 8.36 5.65
N THR A 31 -16.22 8.25 5.18
CA THR A 31 -15.86 7.37 4.05
C THR A 31 -16.26 5.94 4.36
N LEU A 32 -15.78 5.38 5.48
CA LEU A 32 -16.04 3.99 5.83
C LEU A 32 -17.54 3.70 5.99
N GLN A 33 -18.26 4.57 6.71
CA GLN A 33 -19.72 4.42 6.89
C GLN A 33 -20.47 4.48 5.54
N THR A 34 -20.07 5.37 4.66
CA THR A 34 -20.71 5.53 3.34
C THR A 34 -20.44 4.32 2.47
N ILE A 35 -19.19 3.85 2.41
CA ILE A 35 -18.80 2.68 1.64
C ILE A 35 -19.49 1.42 2.14
N GLN A 36 -19.57 1.22 3.46
CA GLN A 36 -20.28 0.07 4.05
C GLN A 36 -21.75 0.03 3.65
N LYS A 37 -22.42 1.18 3.59
CA LYS A 37 -23.81 1.27 3.08
C LYS A 37 -23.88 0.94 1.59
N GLY A 38 -22.92 1.44 0.79
CA GLY A 38 -22.85 1.20 -0.65
C GLY A 38 -22.63 -0.28 -0.98
N VAL A 39 -21.80 -0.97 -0.20
CA VAL A 39 -21.53 -2.41 -0.38
C VAL A 39 -22.80 -3.25 -0.18
N LEU A 40 -23.73 -2.82 0.70
CA LEU A 40 -25.03 -3.50 0.88
C LEU A 40 -25.96 -3.36 -0.34
N GLN A 41 -25.71 -2.40 -1.21
CA GLN A 41 -26.49 -2.16 -2.45
C GLN A 41 -25.85 -2.82 -3.69
N VAL A 42 -24.75 -3.55 -3.51
CA VAL A 42 -24.09 -4.24 -4.63
C VAL A 42 -24.96 -5.38 -5.16
N SER A 43 -25.08 -5.45 -6.47
CA SER A 43 -25.80 -6.50 -7.20
C SER A 43 -24.97 -6.95 -8.42
N ASP A 44 -25.42 -8.00 -9.09
CA ASP A 44 -24.78 -8.52 -10.31
C ASP A 44 -24.74 -7.49 -11.46
N LYS A 45 -25.59 -6.46 -11.38
CA LYS A 45 -25.65 -5.35 -12.35
C LYS A 45 -24.70 -4.21 -12.00
N SER A 46 -24.11 -4.21 -10.82
CA SER A 46 -23.21 -3.15 -10.37
C SER A 46 -21.94 -3.08 -11.22
N ASN A 47 -21.42 -1.87 -11.42
CA ASN A 47 -20.15 -1.70 -12.14
C ASN A 47 -19.00 -2.33 -11.35
N LYS A 48 -18.38 -3.35 -11.92
CA LYS A 48 -17.32 -4.13 -11.25
C LYS A 48 -16.13 -3.27 -10.78
N GLY A 49 -15.75 -2.29 -11.59
CA GLY A 49 -14.67 -1.36 -11.25
C GLY A 49 -14.99 -0.52 -10.02
N MET A 50 -16.21 0.05 -9.96
CA MET A 50 -16.65 0.83 -8.80
C MET A 50 -16.74 -0.02 -7.54
N VAL A 51 -17.27 -1.24 -7.64
CA VAL A 51 -17.36 -2.17 -6.49
C VAL A 51 -15.97 -2.55 -5.99
N SER A 52 -15.07 -2.90 -6.89
CA SER A 52 -13.68 -3.20 -6.56
C SER A 52 -13.02 -2.03 -5.84
N GLU A 53 -13.20 -0.80 -6.33
CA GLU A 53 -12.63 0.41 -5.71
C GLU A 53 -13.22 0.68 -4.32
N LEU A 54 -14.53 0.48 -4.11
CA LEU A 54 -15.13 0.59 -2.77
C LEU A 54 -14.46 -0.34 -1.78
N TYR A 55 -14.23 -1.60 -2.16
CA TYR A 55 -13.56 -2.57 -1.31
C TYR A 55 -12.08 -2.24 -1.09
N ALA A 56 -11.38 -1.71 -2.10
CA ALA A 56 -9.99 -1.28 -1.95
C ALA A 56 -9.86 -0.16 -0.91
N ILE A 57 -10.66 0.91 -1.04
CA ILE A 57 -10.68 2.04 -0.09
C ILE A 57 -11.09 1.56 1.32
N MET A 58 -12.06 0.65 1.41
CA MET A 58 -12.46 0.05 2.69
C MET A 58 -11.28 -0.69 3.35
N GLY A 59 -10.54 -1.47 2.57
CA GLY A 59 -9.34 -2.16 3.03
C GLY A 59 -8.28 -1.21 3.58
N ASP A 60 -7.98 -0.15 2.84
CA ASP A 60 -6.99 0.86 3.23
C ASP A 60 -7.37 1.57 4.55
N ILE A 61 -8.64 1.93 4.71
CA ILE A 61 -9.11 2.57 5.95
C ILE A 61 -9.10 1.59 7.13
N LEU A 62 -9.52 0.35 6.91
CA LEU A 62 -9.52 -0.68 7.96
C LEU A 62 -8.11 -1.00 8.43
N GLN A 63 -7.15 -1.06 7.50
CA GLN A 63 -5.73 -1.23 7.81
C GLN A 63 -5.21 -0.08 8.70
N LYS A 64 -5.45 1.17 8.31
CA LYS A 64 -5.08 2.35 9.12
C LYS A 64 -5.68 2.32 10.53
N LYS A 65 -6.87 1.74 10.69
CA LYS A 65 -7.53 1.53 11.98
C LYS A 65 -7.04 0.30 12.75
N GLY A 66 -6.03 -0.42 12.26
CA GLY A 66 -5.47 -1.62 12.89
C GLY A 66 -6.37 -2.85 12.77
N LYS A 67 -7.41 -2.82 11.93
CA LYS A 67 -8.37 -3.92 11.73
C LYS A 67 -7.93 -4.85 10.60
N MET A 68 -6.73 -5.46 10.73
CA MET A 68 -6.06 -6.19 9.65
C MET A 68 -6.90 -7.31 9.03
N GLN A 69 -7.55 -8.15 9.83
CA GLN A 69 -8.39 -9.24 9.33
C GLN A 69 -9.54 -8.72 8.43
N GLN A 70 -10.18 -7.61 8.84
CA GLN A 70 -11.24 -6.99 8.06
C GLN A 70 -10.68 -6.31 6.80
N ALA A 71 -9.49 -5.72 6.88
CA ALA A 71 -8.80 -5.14 5.72
C ALA A 71 -8.50 -6.21 4.67
N PHE A 72 -7.95 -7.35 5.08
CA PHE A 72 -7.67 -8.46 4.16
C PHE A 72 -8.92 -9.03 3.51
N ALA A 73 -10.02 -9.18 4.26
CA ALA A 73 -11.31 -9.59 3.69
C ALA A 73 -11.86 -8.58 2.67
N ALA A 74 -11.65 -7.29 2.90
CA ALA A 74 -12.01 -6.25 1.94
C ALA A 74 -11.16 -6.32 0.67
N TYR A 75 -9.83 -6.50 0.80
CA TYR A 75 -8.96 -6.68 -0.36
C TYR A 75 -9.27 -7.96 -1.15
N ASP A 76 -9.58 -9.07 -0.48
CA ASP A 76 -10.04 -10.29 -1.17
C ASP A 76 -11.33 -10.02 -1.97
N SER A 77 -12.30 -9.30 -1.37
CA SER A 77 -13.53 -8.90 -2.07
C SER A 77 -13.25 -7.96 -3.25
N CYS A 78 -12.31 -7.01 -3.09
CA CYS A 78 -11.87 -6.14 -4.18
C CYS A 78 -11.40 -6.95 -5.39
N LEU A 79 -10.53 -7.94 -5.16
CA LEU A 79 -9.94 -8.75 -6.22
C LEU A 79 -10.92 -9.79 -6.80
N GLN A 80 -11.97 -10.18 -6.07
CA GLN A 80 -13.06 -10.99 -6.62
C GLN A 80 -13.86 -10.24 -7.67
N TRP A 81 -14.06 -8.93 -7.48
CA TRP A 81 -14.76 -8.09 -8.45
C TRP A 81 -13.89 -7.67 -9.63
N LYS A 82 -12.60 -7.43 -9.38
CA LYS A 82 -11.63 -7.04 -10.39
C LYS A 82 -10.23 -7.50 -9.97
N ASP A 83 -9.80 -8.64 -10.52
CA ASP A 83 -8.55 -9.34 -10.17
C ASP A 83 -7.26 -8.62 -10.65
N ASP A 84 -7.41 -7.62 -11.51
CA ASP A 84 -6.37 -6.74 -12.00
C ASP A 84 -6.43 -5.30 -11.42
N ASN A 85 -7.09 -5.10 -10.28
CA ASN A 85 -7.03 -3.82 -9.56
C ASN A 85 -5.61 -3.61 -9.00
N ILE A 86 -4.78 -2.89 -9.77
CA ILE A 86 -3.33 -2.74 -9.51
C ILE A 86 -3.06 -2.08 -8.14
N GLY A 87 -3.84 -1.06 -7.78
CA GLY A 87 -3.70 -0.40 -6.47
C GLY A 87 -4.00 -1.36 -5.31
N CYS A 88 -5.10 -2.12 -5.42
CA CYS A 88 -5.46 -3.13 -4.44
C CYS A 88 -4.39 -4.23 -4.35
N LEU A 89 -3.91 -4.74 -5.49
CA LEU A 89 -2.84 -5.75 -5.52
C LEU A 89 -1.59 -5.28 -4.78
N ASN A 90 -1.16 -4.03 -5.02
CA ASN A 90 0.00 -3.45 -4.35
C ASN A 90 -0.19 -3.33 -2.84
N ASN A 91 -1.29 -2.69 -2.42
CA ASN A 91 -1.54 -2.43 -1.00
C ASN A 91 -1.73 -3.72 -0.21
N TYR A 92 -2.49 -4.67 -0.76
CA TYR A 92 -2.67 -5.97 -0.13
C TYR A 92 -1.34 -6.74 0.00
N ALA A 93 -0.53 -6.78 -1.08
CA ALA A 93 0.78 -7.42 -1.06
C ALA A 93 1.71 -6.81 0.00
N TYR A 94 1.75 -5.48 0.08
CA TYR A 94 2.53 -4.78 1.08
C TYR A 94 2.13 -5.15 2.51
N TYR A 95 0.83 -5.08 2.82
CA TYR A 95 0.36 -5.38 4.19
C TYR A 95 0.47 -6.86 4.57
N LEU A 96 0.35 -7.79 3.61
CA LEU A 96 0.68 -9.19 3.85
C LEU A 96 2.15 -9.38 4.21
N SER A 97 3.05 -8.62 3.56
CA SER A 97 4.48 -8.71 3.86
C SER A 97 4.81 -8.13 5.25
N GLU A 98 4.17 -7.04 5.66
CA GLU A 98 4.30 -6.47 7.00
C GLU A 98 3.79 -7.42 8.10
N ASP A 99 2.72 -8.17 7.83
CA ASP A 99 2.18 -9.20 8.73
C ASP A 99 3.08 -10.45 8.79
N GLY A 100 3.98 -10.63 7.83
CA GLY A 100 4.92 -11.75 7.76
C GLY A 100 4.28 -13.07 7.33
N HIS A 101 3.02 -13.07 6.93
CA HIS A 101 2.27 -14.23 6.47
C HIS A 101 2.06 -14.22 4.95
N ASN A 102 1.98 -15.42 4.35
CA ASN A 102 1.66 -15.57 2.92
C ASN A 102 2.57 -14.76 1.98
N LEU A 103 3.88 -14.68 2.26
CA LEU A 103 4.84 -13.92 1.44
C LEU A 103 4.87 -14.34 -0.02
N GLN A 104 4.57 -15.62 -0.33
CA GLN A 104 4.45 -16.09 -1.71
C GLN A 104 3.24 -15.47 -2.42
N LYS A 105 2.07 -15.37 -1.75
CA LYS A 105 0.88 -14.68 -2.30
C LYS A 105 1.20 -13.20 -2.52
N ALA A 106 1.86 -12.57 -1.54
CA ALA A 106 2.28 -11.17 -1.65
C ALA A 106 3.20 -10.95 -2.86
N GLU A 107 4.21 -11.82 -3.06
CA GLU A 107 5.13 -11.74 -4.20
C GLU A 107 4.39 -11.87 -5.53
N GLN A 108 3.48 -12.84 -5.67
CA GLN A 108 2.70 -13.03 -6.90
C GLN A 108 1.84 -11.81 -7.24
N MET A 109 1.21 -11.19 -6.24
CA MET A 109 0.40 -9.97 -6.43
C MET A 109 1.28 -8.79 -6.83
N SER A 110 2.36 -8.53 -6.08
CA SER A 110 3.27 -7.43 -6.35
C SER A 110 4.02 -7.60 -7.68
N TYR A 111 4.31 -8.83 -8.09
CA TYR A 111 4.87 -9.08 -9.42
C TYR A 111 3.93 -8.65 -10.55
N LYS A 112 2.61 -8.83 -10.40
CA LYS A 112 1.65 -8.30 -11.37
C LYS A 112 1.71 -6.78 -11.47
N THR A 113 1.91 -6.08 -10.34
CA THR A 113 1.98 -4.61 -10.33
C THR A 113 3.21 -4.08 -11.05
N ILE A 114 4.39 -4.64 -10.81
CA ILE A 114 5.62 -4.23 -11.51
C ILE A 114 5.63 -4.63 -13.00
N LYS A 115 4.87 -5.67 -13.39
CA LYS A 115 4.65 -5.98 -14.81
C LYS A 115 3.75 -4.98 -15.51
N ALA A 116 2.72 -4.48 -14.82
CA ALA A 116 1.81 -3.49 -15.36
C ALA A 116 2.47 -2.11 -15.46
N GLU A 117 3.20 -1.71 -14.43
CA GLU A 117 3.85 -0.40 -14.34
C GLU A 117 5.32 -0.54 -13.89
N PRO A 118 6.23 -0.93 -14.80
CA PRO A 118 7.61 -1.31 -14.44
C PRO A 118 8.50 -0.15 -13.96
N LYS A 119 8.03 1.08 -14.05
CA LYS A 119 8.73 2.28 -13.58
C LYS A 119 8.05 2.94 -12.38
N ASN A 120 6.97 2.37 -11.85
CA ASN A 120 6.32 2.92 -10.68
C ASN A 120 7.17 2.64 -9.43
N SER A 121 7.72 3.69 -8.84
CA SER A 121 8.64 3.61 -7.70
C SER A 121 8.01 2.93 -6.49
N THR A 122 6.72 3.18 -6.22
CA THR A 122 5.99 2.56 -5.11
C THR A 122 5.81 1.05 -5.32
N PHE A 123 5.52 0.61 -6.54
CA PHE A 123 5.35 -0.81 -6.84
C PHE A 123 6.68 -1.56 -6.80
N LEU A 124 7.75 -0.93 -7.28
CA LEU A 124 9.10 -1.47 -7.19
C LEU A 124 9.56 -1.60 -5.72
N ASP A 125 9.26 -0.61 -4.88
CA ASP A 125 9.57 -0.64 -3.45
C ASP A 125 8.81 -1.77 -2.74
N THR A 126 7.50 -1.89 -2.99
CA THR A 126 6.69 -2.98 -2.42
C THR A 126 7.25 -4.35 -2.80
N TYR A 127 7.64 -4.55 -4.06
CA TYR A 127 8.24 -5.81 -4.50
C TYR A 127 9.60 -6.07 -3.84
N ALA A 128 10.44 -5.04 -3.76
CA ALA A 128 11.72 -5.11 -3.05
C ALA A 128 11.53 -5.46 -1.57
N TRP A 129 10.56 -4.85 -0.91
CA TRP A 129 10.25 -5.11 0.49
C TRP A 129 9.79 -6.55 0.73
N ILE A 130 8.93 -7.09 -0.14
CA ILE A 130 8.49 -8.49 -0.07
C ILE A 130 9.68 -9.45 -0.21
N LEU A 131 10.58 -9.21 -1.16
CA LEU A 131 11.81 -10.00 -1.31
C LEU A 131 12.71 -9.90 -0.07
N PHE A 132 12.81 -8.71 0.53
CA PHE A 132 13.51 -8.48 1.78
C PHE A 132 12.92 -9.31 2.92
N MET A 133 11.59 -9.34 3.06
CA MET A 133 10.90 -10.15 4.07
C MET A 133 11.05 -11.66 3.85
N GLN A 134 11.46 -12.08 2.65
CA GLN A 134 11.84 -13.45 2.31
C GLN A 134 13.34 -13.73 2.46
N ASP A 135 14.12 -12.83 3.07
CA ASP A 135 15.59 -12.88 3.21
C ASP A 135 16.36 -12.91 1.86
N ARG A 136 15.71 -12.55 0.76
CA ARG A 136 16.30 -12.47 -0.59
C ARG A 136 16.92 -11.11 -0.84
N PHE A 137 17.86 -10.70 0.03
CA PHE A 137 18.39 -9.34 0.07
C PHE A 137 19.09 -8.89 -1.22
N ALA A 138 19.77 -9.79 -1.91
CA ALA A 138 20.46 -9.47 -3.16
C ALA A 138 19.47 -9.11 -4.29
N GLU A 139 18.37 -9.84 -4.37
CA GLU A 139 17.30 -9.57 -5.34
C GLU A 139 16.51 -8.31 -4.94
N ALA A 140 16.18 -8.17 -3.65
CA ALA A 140 15.52 -6.98 -3.11
C ALA A 140 16.27 -5.69 -3.48
N LYS A 141 17.60 -5.71 -3.40
CA LYS A 141 18.44 -4.58 -3.77
C LYS A 141 18.22 -4.11 -5.20
N ILE A 142 18.05 -5.04 -6.16
CA ILE A 142 17.88 -4.69 -7.57
C ILE A 142 16.63 -3.82 -7.76
N TYR A 143 15.53 -4.20 -7.11
CA TYR A 143 14.27 -3.46 -7.23
C TYR A 143 14.25 -2.20 -6.35
N ALA A 144 14.89 -2.21 -5.19
CA ALA A 144 15.05 -1.02 -4.35
C ALA A 144 15.85 0.07 -5.06
N ASP A 145 16.96 -0.27 -5.74
CA ASP A 145 17.73 0.67 -6.55
C ASP A 145 16.89 1.26 -7.69
N GLN A 146 16.05 0.43 -8.33
CA GLN A 146 15.13 0.90 -9.37
C GLN A 146 14.04 1.80 -8.77
N ALA A 147 13.50 1.48 -7.60
CA ALA A 147 12.52 2.32 -6.90
C ALA A 147 13.10 3.71 -6.62
N VAL A 148 14.29 3.79 -6.04
CA VAL A 148 14.97 5.07 -5.79
C VAL A 148 15.26 5.85 -7.09
N THR A 149 15.64 5.15 -8.16
CA THR A 149 15.95 5.79 -9.45
C THR A 149 14.70 6.34 -10.13
N ASN A 150 13.57 5.66 -10.00
CA ASN A 150 12.30 6.06 -10.59
C ASN A 150 11.49 7.00 -9.70
N ASP A 151 11.89 7.20 -8.45
CA ASP A 151 11.29 8.20 -7.55
C ASP A 151 11.83 9.59 -7.91
N THR A 152 11.17 10.22 -8.89
CA THR A 152 11.57 11.50 -9.49
C THR A 152 10.86 12.70 -8.88
N ASP A 153 10.12 12.52 -7.79
CA ASP A 153 9.47 13.61 -7.08
C ASP A 153 10.52 14.60 -6.52
N SER A 154 10.12 15.86 -6.38
CA SER A 154 10.99 16.91 -5.84
C SER A 154 11.56 16.59 -4.46
N VAL A 155 10.80 15.79 -3.68
CA VAL A 155 11.24 15.18 -2.42
C VAL A 155 11.00 13.69 -2.53
N GLN A 156 12.08 12.91 -2.58
CA GLN A 156 11.99 11.45 -2.64
C GLN A 156 11.25 10.88 -1.44
N SER A 157 10.58 9.75 -1.64
CA SER A 157 9.83 9.05 -0.60
C SER A 157 10.72 8.59 0.55
N ALA A 158 10.41 9.06 1.77
CA ALA A 158 11.12 8.62 2.97
C ALA A 158 11.02 7.11 3.20
N VAL A 159 9.90 6.49 2.81
CA VAL A 159 9.67 5.04 2.95
C VAL A 159 10.60 4.27 2.01
N ILE A 160 10.65 4.63 0.72
CA ILE A 160 11.53 3.99 -0.27
C ILE A 160 13.00 4.08 0.18
N LEU A 161 13.40 5.25 0.67
CA LEU A 161 14.76 5.46 1.16
C LEU A 161 15.06 4.66 2.44
N GLU A 162 14.10 4.54 3.36
CA GLU A 162 14.28 3.73 4.58
C GLU A 162 14.37 2.24 4.25
N HIS A 163 13.46 1.69 3.41
CA HIS A 163 13.50 0.29 2.97
C HIS A 163 14.81 -0.03 2.24
N THR A 164 15.25 0.86 1.34
CA THR A 164 16.54 0.70 0.65
C THR A 164 17.69 0.65 1.64
N GLY A 165 17.71 1.52 2.64
CA GLY A 165 18.71 1.48 3.71
C GLY A 165 18.70 0.16 4.49
N ASP A 166 17.53 -0.38 4.80
CA ASP A 166 17.38 -1.65 5.51
C ASP A 166 17.95 -2.82 4.69
N ILE A 167 17.66 -2.86 3.39
CA ILE A 167 18.19 -3.85 2.45
C ILE A 167 19.72 -3.77 2.36
N TYR A 168 20.27 -2.57 2.23
CA TYR A 168 21.72 -2.37 2.18
C TYR A 168 22.42 -2.78 3.49
N ALA A 169 21.79 -2.53 4.62
CA ALA A 169 22.33 -2.94 5.93
C ALA A 169 22.43 -4.46 6.06
N CYS A 170 21.39 -5.19 5.63
CA CYS A 170 21.39 -6.66 5.64
C CYS A 170 22.39 -7.27 4.64
N LEU A 171 22.81 -6.52 3.63
CA LEU A 171 23.90 -6.90 2.71
C LEU A 171 25.30 -6.51 3.23
N GLY A 172 25.42 -6.00 4.46
CA GLY A 172 26.68 -5.56 5.04
C GLY A 172 27.20 -4.22 4.49
N LYS A 173 26.43 -3.52 3.64
CA LYS A 173 26.80 -2.22 3.07
C LYS A 173 26.42 -1.07 3.98
N VAL A 174 26.99 -1.09 5.19
CA VAL A 174 26.58 -0.23 6.31
C VAL A 174 26.67 1.27 6.00
N ASN A 175 27.71 1.71 5.30
CA ASN A 175 27.89 3.13 4.98
C ASN A 175 26.79 3.63 4.01
N ASP A 176 26.45 2.83 3.02
CA ASP A 176 25.39 3.15 2.06
C ASP A 176 24.02 3.14 2.78
N ALA A 177 23.77 2.15 3.65
CA ALA A 177 22.57 2.08 4.47
C ALA A 177 22.35 3.36 5.29
N VAL A 178 23.39 3.80 6.01
CA VAL A 178 23.34 5.05 6.80
C VAL A 178 23.09 6.27 5.92
N ASN A 179 23.62 6.30 4.71
CA ASN A 179 23.37 7.39 3.78
C ASN A 179 21.91 7.41 3.33
N PHE A 180 21.31 6.26 3.02
CA PHE A 180 19.89 6.15 2.67
C PHE A 180 18.99 6.55 3.84
N TRP A 181 19.24 6.07 5.05
CA TRP A 181 18.46 6.45 6.24
C TRP A 181 18.56 7.96 6.54
N LYS A 182 19.72 8.58 6.37
CA LYS A 182 19.87 10.04 6.51
C LYS A 182 19.09 10.80 5.44
N LYS A 183 19.03 10.29 4.20
CA LYS A 183 18.17 10.87 3.15
C LYS A 183 16.70 10.72 3.53
N ALA A 184 16.27 9.55 4.03
CA ALA A 184 14.91 9.34 4.51
C ALA A 184 14.49 10.36 5.58
N VAL A 185 15.37 10.64 6.55
CA VAL A 185 15.12 11.71 7.54
C VAL A 185 14.96 13.09 6.89
N LYS A 186 15.79 13.42 5.91
CA LYS A 186 15.68 14.70 5.17
C LYS A 186 14.40 14.79 4.34
N SER A 187 13.86 13.67 3.91
CA SER A 187 12.58 13.54 3.20
C SER A 187 11.36 13.48 4.12
N GLY A 188 11.53 13.74 5.41
CA GLY A 188 10.42 13.79 6.39
C GLY A 188 10.23 12.52 7.21
N GLY A 189 11.06 11.50 7.05
CA GLY A 189 11.06 10.33 7.95
C GLY A 189 11.54 10.73 9.34
N ASP A 190 10.70 10.62 10.35
CA ASP A 190 11.01 11.09 11.72
C ASP A 190 10.88 10.01 12.80
N SER A 191 10.65 8.75 12.42
CA SER A 191 10.45 7.66 13.36
C SER A 191 11.66 7.48 14.31
N ALA A 192 11.38 7.19 15.58
CA ALA A 192 12.41 6.90 16.56
C ALA A 192 13.27 5.68 16.12
N LEU A 193 12.64 4.72 15.44
CA LEU A 193 13.33 3.53 14.91
C LEU A 193 14.34 3.91 13.83
N LEU A 194 13.99 4.77 12.89
CA LEU A 194 14.88 5.24 11.82
C LEU A 194 16.10 5.97 12.41
N LYS A 195 15.90 6.84 13.40
CA LYS A 195 16.98 7.53 14.11
C LYS A 195 17.92 6.53 14.78
N ARG A 196 17.35 5.52 15.44
CA ARG A 196 18.12 4.46 16.10
C ARG A 196 18.91 3.58 15.14
N LYS A 197 18.37 3.28 13.94
CA LYS A 197 19.11 2.59 12.86
C LYS A 197 20.38 3.36 12.46
N ILE A 198 20.27 4.68 12.34
CA ILE A 198 21.41 5.57 12.01
C ILE A 198 22.46 5.55 13.10
N GLU A 199 22.06 5.69 14.36
CA GLU A 199 22.96 5.71 15.53
C GLU A 199 23.72 4.38 15.66
N LEU A 200 22.99 3.27 15.59
CA LEU A 200 23.55 1.93 15.76
C LEU A 200 24.19 1.36 14.49
N LYS A 201 24.01 2.03 13.36
CA LYS A 201 24.51 1.63 12.03
C LYS A 201 24.12 0.19 11.68
N LYS A 202 22.89 -0.22 12.01
CA LYS A 202 22.37 -1.55 11.71
C LYS A 202 20.86 -1.55 11.49
N TYR A 203 20.38 -2.54 10.75
CA TYR A 203 18.96 -2.83 10.66
C TYR A 203 18.40 -3.22 12.03
N ILE A 204 17.23 -2.72 12.34
CA ILE A 204 16.46 -3.06 13.54
C ILE A 204 15.05 -3.41 13.08
N LYS A 205 14.65 -4.65 13.33
CA LYS A 205 13.28 -5.12 13.05
C LYS A 205 12.28 -4.37 13.95
N LYS A 206 11.13 -4.01 13.38
CA LYS A 206 10.00 -3.43 14.14
C LYS A 206 9.50 -4.40 15.21
#